data_3681dd4891bb19d3cc01e557956ed7e5
#
_entry.id   3681dd4891bb19d3cc01e557956ed7e5
#
_cell.length_a   1.000
_cell.length_b   1.000
_cell.length_c   1.000
_cell.angle_alpha   90.00
_cell.angle_beta   90.00
_cell.angle_gamma   90.00
#
_symmetry.space_group_name_H-M   'P 1'
#
loop_
_entity.id
_entity.type
_entity.pdbx_description
1 polymer ?
#
loop_
_entity_poly.entity_id
_entity_poly.type
_entity_poly.pdbx_seq_one_letter_code
_entity_poly.pdbx_strand_id
1 'polypeptide(L)'
;MSDYSVIDSCLSTRDGHLFIDDCDTVDLVDRFGSPLFVFSERQLRQNVREFRDTFARYWPDGKLEVLPAIKANWIIAIRKILSQEGAGADIYSPGELHAALVADVDPELISVNGGGKQEEQIEECIRQGVRITVEDIDEPELINRVAGRLGKKARIRFRVKPNFPDLYKPTDFAQEKVSIDIGIQVYKSGIPAQYLPELGRKVLEMPNLELTGLHFHGGRHHASAWYWQGLMKAYAALIVDLCKAWGGWQPKEIDIGGGYAIYRDPHNKLGLRKDVVETWLTWPLLQVMRLLKPGLRYRLMGKILHSFAKEPNSKIAPTIEEYARAAAGTLHRELNKLGFNTRGVTLQIEPGRCLYGNTGIHLARVKKFKQQTEPMPWSWVLTDTTYFFLAGGIYEYQFNHFIFANRTDDKQTIFADIVGHSCYGDRILPQVRVPEVKEGDILALLDMGAYQEVSASNFNALPRPATLLVDGSEAEVIRRAETIEDVFQRDIIPERLKDKAVSV
;
A
#
# COMPACT_ATOMS: atom_id res chain seq x y z
N MET A 1 -4.53 26.40 -7.63
CA MET A 1 -3.61 25.68 -6.73
C MET A 1 -4.44 24.66 -5.98
N SER A 2 -4.13 23.39 -6.08
CA SER A 2 -4.66 22.41 -5.13
C SER A 2 -4.03 22.71 -3.78
N ASP A 3 -4.84 23.01 -2.78
CA ASP A 3 -4.36 23.26 -1.43
C ASP A 3 -3.92 21.92 -0.82
N TYR A 4 -2.65 21.60 -1.00
CA TYR A 4 -2.06 20.34 -0.52
C TYR A 4 -2.03 20.28 1.02
N SER A 5 -2.06 21.43 1.71
CA SER A 5 -2.04 21.51 3.17
C SER A 5 -3.30 20.95 3.83
N VAL A 6 -4.41 20.91 3.10
CA VAL A 6 -5.67 20.32 3.57
C VAL A 6 -5.58 18.79 3.65
N ILE A 7 -4.72 18.18 2.82
CA ILE A 7 -4.61 16.71 2.69
C ILE A 7 -3.46 16.16 3.54
N ASP A 8 -2.33 16.86 3.53
CA ASP A 8 -1.11 16.43 4.21
C ASP A 8 -0.71 17.50 5.23
N SER A 9 -1.04 17.27 6.49
CA SER A 9 -0.74 18.25 7.55
C SER A 9 0.77 18.46 7.75
N CYS A 10 1.60 17.53 7.26
CA CYS A 10 3.06 17.64 7.27
C CYS A 10 3.63 18.46 6.11
N LEU A 11 2.85 18.80 5.07
CA LEU A 11 3.32 19.54 3.92
C LEU A 11 2.89 21.00 3.97
N SER A 12 3.79 21.91 3.68
CA SER A 12 3.52 23.35 3.55
C SER A 12 4.40 23.98 2.47
N THR A 13 4.01 25.17 2.01
CA THR A 13 4.82 25.95 1.07
C THR A 13 5.18 27.29 1.69
N ARG A 14 6.46 27.69 1.59
CA ARG A 14 6.99 28.97 2.10
C ARG A 14 7.98 29.51 1.09
N ASP A 15 7.82 30.73 0.67
CA ASP A 15 8.72 31.44 -0.25
C ASP A 15 9.04 30.65 -1.54
N GLY A 16 8.04 29.97 -2.10
CA GLY A 16 8.18 29.17 -3.31
C GLY A 16 8.81 27.78 -3.11
N HIS A 17 9.15 27.38 -1.86
CA HIS A 17 9.67 26.07 -1.52
C HIS A 17 8.64 25.18 -0.83
N LEU A 18 8.73 23.88 -1.07
CA LEU A 18 7.99 22.85 -0.33
C LEU A 18 8.72 22.50 0.96
N PHE A 19 7.97 22.42 2.04
CA PHE A 19 8.43 21.92 3.34
C PHE A 19 7.71 20.63 3.70
N ILE A 20 8.45 19.71 4.32
CA ILE A 20 7.89 18.58 5.04
C ILE A 20 8.19 18.76 6.53
N ASP A 21 7.14 18.83 7.36
CA ASP A 21 7.20 19.38 8.70
C ASP A 21 7.79 20.81 8.66
N ASP A 22 8.91 21.05 9.33
CA ASP A 22 9.62 22.33 9.27
C ASP A 22 10.93 22.24 8.48
N CYS A 23 11.18 21.13 7.78
CA CYS A 23 12.35 20.94 6.93
C CYS A 23 12.09 21.43 5.50
N ASP A 24 12.93 22.33 5.00
CA ASP A 24 12.96 22.71 3.58
C ASP A 24 13.45 21.52 2.75
N THR A 25 12.66 21.09 1.78
CA THR A 25 13.00 19.92 0.94
C THR A 25 14.19 20.18 0.02
N VAL A 26 14.48 21.45 -0.30
CA VAL A 26 15.69 21.84 -1.06
C VAL A 26 16.94 21.61 -0.22
N ASP A 27 16.92 22.09 1.04
CA ASP A 27 18.01 21.86 1.98
C ASP A 27 18.25 20.39 2.28
N LEU A 28 17.18 19.59 2.36
CA LEU A 28 17.31 18.14 2.56
C LEU A 28 18.05 17.48 1.38
N VAL A 29 17.70 17.85 0.15
CA VAL A 29 18.39 17.34 -1.05
C VAL A 29 19.85 17.81 -1.11
N ASP A 30 20.14 19.04 -0.71
CA ASP A 30 21.53 19.56 -0.71
C ASP A 30 22.39 18.90 0.37
N ARG A 31 21.83 18.56 1.53
CA ARG A 31 22.55 17.91 2.64
C ARG A 31 22.73 16.41 2.48
N PHE A 32 21.70 15.72 1.98
CA PHE A 32 21.66 14.26 1.98
C PHE A 32 21.74 13.64 0.58
N GLY A 33 21.73 14.47 -0.45
CA GLY A 33 21.75 14.02 -1.84
C GLY A 33 20.38 13.74 -2.42
N SER A 34 20.35 13.30 -3.69
CA SER A 34 19.15 12.86 -4.39
C SER A 34 19.44 11.66 -5.30
N PRO A 35 18.47 10.80 -5.63
CA PRO A 35 17.10 10.84 -5.12
C PRO A 35 17.02 10.48 -3.63
N LEU A 36 15.89 10.80 -2.97
CA LEU A 36 15.74 10.72 -1.53
C LEU A 36 14.31 10.40 -1.14
N PHE A 37 14.07 9.46 -0.21
CA PHE A 37 12.78 9.31 0.47
C PHE A 37 12.79 10.08 1.79
N VAL A 38 11.70 10.76 2.09
CA VAL A 38 11.55 11.52 3.34
C VAL A 38 10.19 11.21 3.97
N PHE A 39 10.19 10.85 5.25
CA PHE A 39 9.00 10.51 6.03
C PHE A 39 8.82 11.46 7.20
N SER A 40 7.58 11.89 7.46
CA SER A 40 7.22 12.67 8.64
C SER A 40 6.80 11.75 9.79
N GLU A 41 7.51 11.82 10.92
CA GLU A 41 7.15 11.13 12.15
C GLU A 41 5.83 11.67 12.69
N ARG A 42 5.66 12.97 12.71
CA ARG A 42 4.45 13.67 13.19
C ARG A 42 3.20 13.19 12.46
N GLN A 43 3.25 13.14 11.11
CA GLN A 43 2.14 12.67 10.30
C GLN A 43 1.83 11.19 10.57
N LEU A 44 2.85 10.35 10.72
CA LEU A 44 2.67 8.93 11.00
C LEU A 44 1.97 8.69 12.34
N ARG A 45 2.42 9.39 13.40
CA ARG A 45 1.79 9.32 14.72
C ARG A 45 0.35 9.85 14.68
N GLN A 46 0.11 10.94 13.98
CA GLN A 46 -1.23 11.49 13.82
C GLN A 46 -2.15 10.48 13.12
N ASN A 47 -1.70 9.87 12.03
CA ASN A 47 -2.51 8.92 11.28
C ASN A 47 -2.95 7.72 12.12
N VAL A 48 -2.03 7.11 12.88
CA VAL A 48 -2.39 5.93 13.69
C VAL A 48 -3.35 6.30 14.81
N ARG A 49 -3.18 7.47 15.45
CA ARG A 49 -4.10 7.97 16.47
C ARG A 49 -5.48 8.23 15.88
N GLU A 50 -5.54 8.85 14.71
CA GLU A 50 -6.80 9.13 14.02
C GLU A 50 -7.55 7.84 13.67
N PHE A 51 -6.86 6.82 13.13
CA PHE A 51 -7.45 5.51 12.89
C PHE A 51 -8.01 4.89 14.17
N ARG A 52 -7.18 4.84 15.23
CA ARG A 52 -7.59 4.27 16.52
C ARG A 52 -8.81 4.98 17.10
N ASP A 53 -8.73 6.30 17.25
CA ASP A 53 -9.73 7.07 17.97
C ASP A 53 -11.05 7.15 17.17
N THR A 54 -10.96 7.18 15.84
CA THR A 54 -12.13 7.25 14.97
C THR A 54 -12.87 5.91 14.90
N PHE A 55 -12.15 4.80 14.68
CA PHE A 55 -12.81 3.49 14.63
C PHE A 55 -13.36 3.07 16.00
N ALA A 56 -12.69 3.44 17.11
CA ALA A 56 -13.18 3.18 18.45
C ALA A 56 -14.56 3.82 18.72
N ARG A 57 -14.82 5.03 18.19
CA ARG A 57 -16.15 5.66 18.31
C ARG A 57 -17.29 4.85 17.69
N TYR A 58 -16.98 4.04 16.68
CA TYR A 58 -17.95 3.18 15.99
C TYR A 58 -17.96 1.73 16.49
N TRP A 59 -17.12 1.41 17.50
CA TRP A 59 -17.11 0.14 18.21
C TRP A 59 -17.11 0.35 19.73
N PRO A 60 -18.20 0.90 20.30
CA PRO A 60 -18.21 1.40 21.68
C PRO A 60 -18.19 0.30 22.75
N ASP A 61 -18.53 -0.94 22.41
CA ASP A 61 -18.72 -2.03 23.36
C ASP A 61 -17.43 -2.84 23.65
N GLY A 62 -16.37 -2.62 22.90
CA GLY A 62 -15.14 -3.39 22.97
C GLY A 62 -13.86 -2.56 22.75
N LYS A 63 -12.73 -3.24 22.77
CA LYS A 63 -11.44 -2.62 22.43
C LYS A 63 -11.30 -2.49 20.92
N LEU A 64 -10.49 -1.53 20.49
CA LEU A 64 -9.99 -1.44 19.13
C LEU A 64 -8.49 -1.70 19.11
N GLU A 65 -8.03 -2.56 18.22
CA GLU A 65 -6.61 -2.78 17.91
C GLU A 65 -6.33 -2.37 16.46
N VAL A 66 -5.33 -1.53 16.28
CA VAL A 66 -4.82 -1.16 14.96
C VAL A 66 -3.59 -2.02 14.68
N LEU A 67 -3.66 -2.85 13.64
CA LEU A 67 -2.61 -3.77 13.22
C LEU A 67 -2.07 -3.34 11.84
N PRO A 68 -1.25 -2.28 11.76
CA PRO A 68 -0.80 -1.77 10.47
C PRO A 68 -0.06 -2.82 9.66
N ALA A 69 -0.44 -2.96 8.38
CA ALA A 69 0.15 -3.96 7.49
C ALA A 69 1.64 -3.66 7.24
N ILE A 70 2.53 -4.56 7.68
CA ILE A 70 4.00 -4.38 7.55
C ILE A 70 4.44 -4.33 6.09
N LYS A 71 3.84 -5.10 5.21
CA LYS A 71 4.13 -5.08 3.76
C LYS A 71 4.09 -3.68 3.14
N ALA A 72 3.28 -2.78 3.71
CA ALA A 72 3.18 -1.41 3.20
C ALA A 72 4.41 -0.55 3.57
N ASN A 73 4.99 -0.78 4.75
CA ASN A 73 6.24 -0.16 5.18
C ASN A 73 6.87 -0.96 6.32
N TRP A 74 7.93 -1.72 6.02
CA TRP A 74 8.64 -2.57 6.98
C TRP A 74 9.94 -1.95 7.51
N ILE A 75 10.20 -0.66 7.28
CA ILE A 75 11.35 0.05 7.82
C ILE A 75 11.26 0.03 9.35
N ILE A 76 12.32 -0.44 10.02
CA ILE A 76 12.33 -0.68 11.47
C ILE A 76 12.01 0.60 12.25
N ALA A 77 12.58 1.75 11.89
CA ALA A 77 12.29 3.03 12.55
C ALA A 77 10.80 3.41 12.46
N ILE A 78 10.20 3.23 11.28
CA ILE A 78 8.76 3.47 11.08
C ILE A 78 7.93 2.51 11.95
N ARG A 79 8.32 1.23 12.01
CA ARG A 79 7.66 0.25 12.88
C ARG A 79 7.78 0.60 14.35
N LYS A 80 8.95 1.11 14.77
CA LYS A 80 9.20 1.54 16.15
C LYS A 80 8.28 2.68 16.59
N ILE A 81 8.08 3.67 15.71
CA ILE A 81 7.14 4.77 15.95
C ILE A 81 5.71 4.23 16.18
N LEU A 82 5.26 3.31 15.33
CA LEU A 82 3.93 2.72 15.47
C LEU A 82 3.78 1.86 16.74
N SER A 83 4.82 1.12 17.12
CA SER A 83 4.87 0.38 18.39
C SER A 83 4.74 1.31 19.58
N GLN A 84 5.42 2.45 19.57
CA GLN A 84 5.31 3.48 20.63
C GLN A 84 3.90 4.07 20.74
N GLU A 85 3.13 4.10 19.65
CA GLU A 85 1.72 4.49 19.65
C GLU A 85 0.76 3.35 20.05
N GLY A 86 1.30 2.18 20.44
CA GLY A 86 0.52 1.01 20.84
C GLY A 86 -0.12 0.25 19.68
N ALA A 87 0.34 0.48 18.46
CA ALA A 87 -0.11 -0.28 17.30
C ALA A 87 0.56 -1.66 17.23
N GLY A 88 -0.20 -2.66 16.83
CA GLY A 88 0.29 -4.01 16.55
C GLY A 88 0.88 -4.16 15.15
N ALA A 89 0.74 -5.36 14.57
CA ALA A 89 1.24 -5.62 13.22
C ALA A 89 0.46 -6.75 12.50
N ASP A 90 0.06 -6.49 11.25
CA ASP A 90 -0.30 -7.50 10.27
C ASP A 90 0.95 -7.91 9.52
N ILE A 91 1.37 -9.18 9.68
CA ILE A 91 2.57 -9.73 9.04
C ILE A 91 2.23 -10.90 8.12
N TYR A 92 3.13 -11.19 7.19
CA TYR A 92 3.02 -12.31 6.25
C TYR A 92 4.26 -13.23 6.28
N SER A 93 5.45 -12.68 6.44
CA SER A 93 6.72 -13.37 6.27
C SER A 93 7.56 -13.41 7.55
N PRO A 94 8.54 -14.34 7.66
CA PRO A 94 9.50 -14.32 8.76
C PRO A 94 10.29 -13.01 8.87
N GLY A 95 10.59 -12.36 7.73
CA GLY A 95 11.27 -11.05 7.74
C GLY A 95 10.41 -9.94 8.34
N GLU A 96 9.11 -9.96 8.07
CA GLU A 96 8.17 -9.02 8.68
C GLU A 96 8.00 -9.28 10.19
N LEU A 97 8.00 -10.55 10.62
CA LEU A 97 8.01 -10.90 12.04
C LEU A 97 9.26 -10.35 12.72
N HIS A 98 10.43 -10.55 12.12
CA HIS A 98 11.69 -9.99 12.61
C HIS A 98 11.61 -8.46 12.77
N ALA A 99 11.13 -7.76 11.75
CA ALA A 99 11.00 -6.30 11.79
C ALA A 99 10.04 -5.84 12.91
N ALA A 100 8.93 -6.56 13.13
CA ALA A 100 8.00 -6.26 14.20
C ALA A 100 8.64 -6.44 15.59
N LEU A 101 9.34 -7.56 15.81
CA LEU A 101 9.98 -7.88 17.08
C LEU A 101 11.13 -6.91 17.40
N VAL A 102 11.97 -6.57 16.43
CA VAL A 102 13.06 -5.59 16.60
C VAL A 102 12.52 -4.19 16.89
N ALA A 103 11.33 -3.89 16.41
CA ALA A 103 10.63 -2.63 16.69
C ALA A 103 9.88 -2.65 18.05
N ASP A 104 10.03 -3.70 18.85
CA ASP A 104 9.34 -3.91 20.13
C ASP A 104 7.80 -3.86 20.00
N VAL A 105 7.24 -4.42 18.91
CA VAL A 105 5.80 -4.64 18.82
C VAL A 105 5.44 -5.76 19.80
N ASP A 106 4.43 -5.54 20.64
CA ASP A 106 3.92 -6.56 21.54
C ASP A 106 3.48 -7.80 20.73
N PRO A 107 4.07 -8.99 20.95
CA PRO A 107 3.71 -10.20 20.24
C PRO A 107 2.21 -10.56 20.32
N GLU A 108 1.53 -10.16 21.37
CA GLU A 108 0.08 -10.37 21.49
C GLU A 108 -0.72 -9.54 20.48
N LEU A 109 -0.16 -8.43 19.99
CA LEU A 109 -0.74 -7.57 18.97
C LEU A 109 -0.23 -7.89 17.56
N ILE A 110 0.58 -8.96 17.39
CA ILE A 110 1.02 -9.40 16.08
C ILE A 110 0.09 -10.50 15.57
N SER A 111 -0.23 -10.43 14.29
CA SER A 111 -1.05 -11.41 13.58
C SER A 111 -0.37 -11.83 12.30
N VAL A 112 -0.11 -13.14 12.13
CA VAL A 112 0.43 -13.67 10.87
C VAL A 112 -0.68 -14.14 9.96
N ASN A 113 -0.77 -13.50 8.80
CA ASN A 113 -1.71 -13.81 7.72
C ASN A 113 -1.00 -14.58 6.59
N GLY A 114 -1.75 -15.07 5.61
CA GLY A 114 -1.25 -15.74 4.41
C GLY A 114 -1.32 -17.26 4.48
N GLY A 115 -1.68 -17.87 3.34
CA GLY A 115 -1.69 -19.32 3.17
C GLY A 115 -0.28 -19.89 2.88
N GLY A 116 -0.11 -21.18 3.13
CA GLY A 116 1.15 -21.89 2.86
C GLY A 116 2.27 -21.56 3.83
N LYS A 117 1.94 -21.25 5.08
CA LYS A 117 2.92 -21.05 6.16
C LYS A 117 3.75 -22.32 6.36
N GLN A 118 5.06 -22.15 6.42
CA GLN A 118 5.98 -23.24 6.69
C GLN A 118 5.99 -23.61 8.19
N GLU A 119 6.35 -24.85 8.51
CA GLU A 119 6.35 -25.34 9.89
C GLU A 119 7.23 -24.49 10.80
N GLU A 120 8.40 -24.08 10.31
CA GLU A 120 9.34 -23.23 11.05
C GLU A 120 8.76 -21.86 11.36
N GLN A 121 8.00 -21.27 10.44
CA GLN A 121 7.30 -20.01 10.66
C GLN A 121 6.20 -20.16 11.71
N ILE A 122 5.42 -21.23 11.64
CA ILE A 122 4.38 -21.54 12.63
C ILE A 122 5.01 -21.75 14.01
N GLU A 123 6.11 -22.51 14.08
CA GLU A 123 6.83 -22.76 15.32
C GLU A 123 7.31 -21.45 15.97
N GLU A 124 7.92 -20.57 15.19
CA GLU A 124 8.39 -19.28 15.71
C GLU A 124 7.20 -18.40 16.18
N CYS A 125 6.13 -18.32 15.42
CA CYS A 125 4.92 -17.58 15.83
C CYS A 125 4.37 -18.11 17.17
N ILE A 126 4.31 -19.43 17.36
CA ILE A 126 3.84 -20.03 18.61
C ILE A 126 4.82 -19.76 19.76
N ARG A 127 6.14 -19.82 19.52
CA ARG A 127 7.16 -19.50 20.55
C ARG A 127 7.01 -18.07 21.06
N GLN A 128 6.78 -17.12 20.17
CA GLN A 128 6.61 -15.70 20.45
C GLN A 128 5.21 -15.33 20.98
N GLY A 129 4.24 -16.22 20.86
CA GLY A 129 2.85 -15.94 21.25
C GLY A 129 2.07 -15.13 20.22
N VAL A 130 2.52 -15.12 18.97
CA VAL A 130 1.87 -14.44 17.85
C VAL A 130 0.59 -15.16 17.45
N ARG A 131 -0.45 -14.41 17.10
CA ARG A 131 -1.73 -14.93 16.60
C ARG A 131 -1.56 -15.44 15.17
N ILE A 132 -2.10 -16.63 14.89
CA ILE A 132 -2.02 -17.24 13.55
C ILE A 132 -3.38 -17.19 12.87
N THR A 133 -3.46 -16.54 11.72
CA THR A 133 -4.65 -16.53 10.87
C THR A 133 -4.60 -17.76 9.96
N VAL A 134 -5.53 -18.66 10.16
CA VAL A 134 -5.70 -19.89 9.35
C VAL A 134 -6.39 -19.52 8.03
N GLU A 135 -5.80 -19.88 6.93
CA GLU A 135 -6.29 -19.56 5.58
C GLU A 135 -6.61 -20.81 4.73
N ASP A 136 -6.27 -22.00 5.22
CA ASP A 136 -6.53 -23.27 4.56
C ASP A 136 -7.15 -24.28 5.53
N ILE A 137 -7.88 -25.25 4.97
CA ILE A 137 -8.58 -26.28 5.76
C ILE A 137 -7.62 -27.27 6.45
N ASP A 138 -6.43 -27.43 5.94
CA ASP A 138 -5.42 -28.37 6.45
C ASP A 138 -4.45 -27.73 7.47
N GLU A 139 -4.40 -26.39 7.52
CA GLU A 139 -3.49 -25.68 8.43
C GLU A 139 -3.73 -25.99 9.93
N PRO A 140 -4.98 -26.11 10.43
CA PRO A 140 -5.21 -26.35 11.86
C PRO A 140 -4.52 -27.62 12.39
N GLU A 141 -4.48 -28.68 11.61
CA GLU A 141 -3.82 -29.94 12.02
C GLU A 141 -2.32 -29.76 12.18
N LEU A 142 -1.70 -29.04 11.24
CA LEU A 142 -0.27 -28.69 11.32
C LEU A 142 0.01 -27.83 12.56
N ILE A 143 -0.77 -26.76 12.77
CA ILE A 143 -0.58 -25.85 13.89
C ILE A 143 -0.79 -26.57 15.23
N ASN A 144 -1.82 -27.43 15.34
CA ASN A 144 -2.09 -28.22 16.54
C ASN A 144 -0.94 -29.18 16.88
N ARG A 145 -0.36 -29.84 15.86
CA ARG A 145 0.80 -30.71 16.01
C ARG A 145 2.03 -29.96 16.50
N VAL A 146 2.34 -28.81 15.89
CA VAL A 146 3.49 -27.98 16.28
C VAL A 146 3.31 -27.42 17.68
N ALA A 147 2.13 -26.91 18.01
CA ALA A 147 1.80 -26.40 19.34
C ALA A 147 1.95 -27.49 20.41
N GLY A 148 1.46 -28.73 20.15
CA GLY A 148 1.62 -29.87 21.04
C GLY A 148 3.08 -30.25 21.27
N ARG A 149 3.91 -30.25 20.22
CA ARG A 149 5.36 -30.49 20.32
C ARG A 149 6.06 -29.45 21.20
N LEU A 150 5.58 -28.20 21.17
CA LEU A 150 6.11 -27.09 21.99
C LEU A 150 5.53 -27.04 23.40
N GLY A 151 4.54 -27.87 23.72
CA GLY A 151 3.81 -27.79 25.01
C GLY A 151 3.08 -26.47 25.20
N LYS A 152 2.69 -25.80 24.12
CA LYS A 152 2.00 -24.50 24.12
C LYS A 152 0.62 -24.62 23.47
N LYS A 153 -0.21 -23.62 23.74
CA LYS A 153 -1.49 -23.45 23.04
C LYS A 153 -1.36 -22.34 22.02
N ALA A 154 -1.66 -22.63 20.74
CA ALA A 154 -1.60 -21.65 19.67
C ALA A 154 -2.92 -20.86 19.61
N ARG A 155 -2.84 -19.53 19.61
CA ARG A 155 -3.98 -18.65 19.34
C ARG A 155 -4.19 -18.56 17.84
N ILE A 156 -5.38 -18.96 17.39
CA ILE A 156 -5.72 -18.94 15.95
C ILE A 156 -7.02 -18.18 15.71
N ARG A 157 -7.16 -17.67 14.50
CA ARG A 157 -8.40 -17.15 13.94
C ARG A 157 -8.59 -17.64 12.52
N PHE A 158 -9.81 -17.74 12.02
CA PHE A 158 -10.04 -18.09 10.62
C PHE A 158 -10.13 -16.85 9.76
N ARG A 159 -9.42 -16.84 8.62
CA ARG A 159 -9.73 -15.93 7.53
C ARG A 159 -10.86 -16.50 6.70
N VAL A 160 -11.95 -15.77 6.63
CA VAL A 160 -13.18 -16.24 6.01
C VAL A 160 -13.44 -15.55 4.67
N LYS A 161 -14.12 -16.27 3.77
CA LYS A 161 -14.69 -15.74 2.53
C LYS A 161 -16.21 -15.75 2.65
N PRO A 162 -16.85 -14.65 3.07
CA PRO A 162 -18.30 -14.54 3.08
C PRO A 162 -18.86 -14.59 1.67
N ASN A 163 -20.13 -14.99 1.52
CA ASN A 163 -20.85 -14.91 0.28
C ASN A 163 -21.47 -13.51 0.13
N PHE A 164 -21.34 -12.91 -1.05
CA PHE A 164 -21.83 -11.56 -1.35
C PHE A 164 -22.74 -11.57 -2.59
N PRO A 165 -23.92 -12.20 -2.52
CA PRO A 165 -24.75 -12.43 -3.71
C PRO A 165 -25.23 -11.16 -4.41
N ASP A 166 -25.27 -10.04 -3.69
CA ASP A 166 -25.84 -8.78 -4.19
C ASP A 166 -24.80 -7.68 -4.49
N LEU A 167 -23.50 -7.97 -4.39
CA LEU A 167 -22.44 -6.98 -4.62
C LEU A 167 -21.97 -6.98 -6.07
N TYR A 168 -22.91 -6.71 -6.99
CA TYR A 168 -22.62 -6.47 -8.38
C TYR A 168 -22.35 -4.97 -8.62
N LYS A 169 -21.12 -4.54 -8.57
CA LYS A 169 -20.72 -3.26 -9.15
C LYS A 169 -19.65 -3.52 -10.19
N PRO A 170 -19.79 -3.01 -11.43
CA PRO A 170 -18.65 -2.98 -12.33
C PRO A 170 -17.56 -2.19 -11.60
N THR A 171 -16.51 -2.88 -11.25
CA THR A 171 -15.33 -2.25 -10.67
C THR A 171 -14.70 -1.40 -11.75
N ASP A 172 -14.17 -0.26 -11.39
CA ASP A 172 -13.58 0.71 -12.33
C ASP A 172 -12.26 0.18 -12.94
N PHE A 173 -11.88 -1.06 -12.63
CA PHE A 173 -10.67 -1.70 -13.12
C PHE A 173 -10.97 -2.67 -14.25
N ALA A 174 -10.25 -2.53 -15.38
CA ALA A 174 -10.34 -3.46 -16.50
C ALA A 174 -9.96 -4.91 -16.12
N GLN A 175 -9.19 -5.10 -15.06
CA GLN A 175 -8.83 -6.40 -14.50
C GLN A 175 -9.89 -6.99 -13.56
N GLU A 176 -10.78 -6.18 -13.03
CA GLU A 176 -11.84 -6.56 -12.11
C GLU A 176 -13.22 -6.58 -12.81
N LYS A 177 -13.27 -7.10 -14.04
CA LYS A 177 -14.53 -7.34 -14.75
C LYS A 177 -15.38 -8.42 -14.11
N VAL A 178 -14.88 -9.06 -13.07
CA VAL A 178 -15.53 -10.11 -12.30
C VAL A 178 -16.32 -9.44 -11.19
N SER A 179 -17.48 -9.96 -10.85
CA SER A 179 -18.23 -9.48 -9.68
C SER A 179 -17.35 -9.56 -8.44
N ILE A 180 -17.58 -8.67 -7.47
CA ILE A 180 -16.83 -8.66 -6.20
C ILE A 180 -16.90 -10.03 -5.51
N ASP A 181 -18.06 -10.66 -5.55
CA ASP A 181 -18.27 -12.00 -5.01
C ASP A 181 -17.32 -13.02 -5.66
N ILE A 182 -17.34 -13.13 -6.98
CA ILE A 182 -16.44 -14.04 -7.68
C ILE A 182 -14.97 -13.68 -7.41
N GLY A 183 -14.63 -12.40 -7.40
CA GLY A 183 -13.27 -11.93 -7.11
C GLY A 183 -12.76 -12.40 -5.73
N ILE A 184 -13.61 -12.33 -4.71
CA ILE A 184 -13.28 -12.82 -3.36
C ILE A 184 -13.17 -14.36 -3.36
N GLN A 185 -14.08 -15.08 -4.02
CA GLN A 185 -14.06 -16.55 -4.01
C GLN A 185 -12.86 -17.14 -4.77
N VAL A 186 -12.40 -16.52 -5.85
CA VAL A 186 -11.21 -16.97 -6.60
C VAL A 186 -9.89 -16.47 -6.03
N TYR A 187 -9.92 -15.58 -5.05
CA TYR A 187 -8.70 -15.12 -4.40
C TYR A 187 -8.05 -16.24 -3.60
N LYS A 188 -6.70 -16.33 -3.61
CA LYS A 188 -5.97 -17.44 -3.01
C LYS A 188 -6.12 -17.58 -1.49
N SER A 189 -6.45 -16.48 -0.79
CA SER A 189 -6.45 -16.42 0.66
C SER A 189 -7.86 -16.53 1.25
N GLY A 190 -7.98 -17.25 2.37
CA GLY A 190 -9.21 -17.40 3.15
C GLY A 190 -10.03 -18.62 2.78
N ILE A 191 -10.83 -19.06 3.73
CA ILE A 191 -11.64 -20.29 3.69
C ILE A 191 -13.07 -19.95 3.26
N PRO A 192 -13.62 -20.57 2.20
CA PRO A 192 -15.01 -20.37 1.81
C PRO A 192 -15.98 -20.72 2.95
N ALA A 193 -17.05 -19.92 3.10
CA ALA A 193 -18.00 -20.00 4.20
C ALA A 193 -18.60 -21.41 4.40
N GLN A 194 -18.79 -22.18 3.33
CA GLN A 194 -19.37 -23.53 3.37
C GLN A 194 -18.55 -24.57 4.14
N TYR A 195 -17.21 -24.39 4.23
CA TYR A 195 -16.34 -25.33 4.94
C TYR A 195 -16.20 -25.01 6.43
N LEU A 196 -16.47 -23.78 6.83
CA LEU A 196 -16.23 -23.29 8.19
C LEU A 196 -17.06 -23.99 9.27
N PRO A 197 -18.35 -24.36 9.07
CA PRO A 197 -19.13 -25.00 10.11
C PRO A 197 -18.54 -26.33 10.58
N GLU A 198 -18.02 -27.16 9.68
CA GLU A 198 -17.38 -28.44 10.03
C GLU A 198 -15.97 -28.22 10.58
N LEU A 199 -15.17 -27.38 9.90
CA LEU A 199 -13.80 -27.09 10.29
C LEU A 199 -13.71 -26.50 11.70
N GLY A 200 -14.60 -25.55 12.03
CA GLY A 200 -14.58 -24.94 13.35
C GLY A 200 -14.96 -25.90 14.46
N ARG A 201 -15.90 -26.83 14.23
CA ARG A 201 -16.19 -27.90 15.23
C ARG A 201 -14.98 -28.76 15.49
N LYS A 202 -14.25 -29.19 14.43
CA LYS A 202 -13.01 -29.95 14.57
C LYS A 202 -11.93 -29.18 15.33
N VAL A 203 -11.76 -27.91 15.02
CA VAL A 203 -10.76 -27.05 15.66
C VAL A 203 -11.07 -26.82 17.14
N LEU A 204 -12.32 -26.68 17.53
CA LEU A 204 -12.70 -26.51 18.92
C LEU A 204 -12.42 -27.74 19.78
N GLU A 205 -12.29 -28.92 19.18
CA GLU A 205 -11.91 -30.18 19.85
C GLU A 205 -10.36 -30.35 19.91
N MET A 206 -9.58 -29.56 19.18
CA MET A 206 -8.12 -29.68 19.15
C MET A 206 -7.49 -29.10 20.44
N PRO A 207 -6.74 -29.91 21.22
CA PRO A 207 -6.33 -29.53 22.57
C PRO A 207 -5.32 -28.39 22.62
N ASN A 208 -4.49 -28.25 21.55
CA ASN A 208 -3.39 -27.29 21.51
C ASN A 208 -3.75 -26.01 20.73
N LEU A 209 -5.02 -25.85 20.34
CA LEU A 209 -5.51 -24.65 19.66
C LEU A 209 -6.46 -23.86 20.54
N GLU A 210 -6.44 -22.56 20.37
CA GLU A 210 -7.44 -21.64 20.89
C GLU A 210 -7.99 -20.81 19.74
N LEU A 211 -9.23 -21.10 19.32
CA LEU A 211 -9.91 -20.29 18.31
C LEU A 211 -10.39 -18.99 18.96
N THR A 212 -9.68 -17.89 18.68
CA THR A 212 -9.94 -16.58 19.30
C THR A 212 -10.88 -15.71 18.47
N GLY A 213 -10.92 -15.87 17.15
CA GLY A 213 -11.69 -14.95 16.34
C GLY A 213 -11.85 -15.31 14.87
N LEU A 214 -12.34 -14.33 14.16
CA LEU A 214 -12.54 -14.37 12.71
C LEU A 214 -11.87 -13.16 12.06
N HIS A 215 -11.34 -13.36 10.88
CA HIS A 215 -10.70 -12.35 10.06
C HIS A 215 -11.33 -12.31 8.67
N PHE A 216 -11.55 -11.12 8.16
CA PHE A 216 -11.99 -10.90 6.80
C PHE A 216 -11.22 -9.74 6.18
N HIS A 217 -10.78 -9.90 4.94
CA HIS A 217 -10.15 -8.81 4.19
C HIS A 217 -10.90 -8.59 2.88
N GLY A 218 -11.50 -7.41 2.73
CA GLY A 218 -12.40 -7.08 1.62
C GLY A 218 -11.74 -6.70 0.30
N GLY A 219 -10.40 -6.75 0.22
CA GLY A 219 -9.67 -6.32 -0.97
C GLY A 219 -8.92 -5.01 -0.77
N ARG A 220 -8.61 -4.29 -1.86
CA ARG A 220 -7.75 -3.08 -1.82
C ARG A 220 -8.39 -1.91 -2.55
N HIS A 221 -8.06 -0.69 -2.13
CA HIS A 221 -8.40 0.58 -2.77
C HIS A 221 -9.90 0.83 -2.98
N HIS A 222 -10.72 0.39 -2.04
CA HIS A 222 -12.14 0.62 -2.12
C HIS A 222 -12.52 1.99 -1.57
N ALA A 223 -12.72 2.94 -2.47
CA ALA A 223 -13.12 4.31 -2.18
C ALA A 223 -14.65 4.47 -2.15
N SER A 224 -15.39 3.51 -1.55
CA SER A 224 -16.85 3.54 -1.52
C SER A 224 -17.42 3.09 -0.18
N ALA A 225 -18.11 3.98 0.52
CA ALA A 225 -18.82 3.64 1.75
C ALA A 225 -19.86 2.52 1.53
N TRP A 226 -20.56 2.54 0.39
CA TRP A 226 -21.54 1.52 0.03
C TRP A 226 -20.92 0.12 -0.04
N TYR A 227 -19.72 0.01 -0.61
CA TYR A 227 -18.98 -1.25 -0.68
C TYR A 227 -18.73 -1.83 0.72
N TRP A 228 -18.17 -0.99 1.61
CA TRP A 228 -17.90 -1.41 2.99
C TRP A 228 -19.14 -1.80 3.76
N GLN A 229 -20.25 -1.08 3.58
CA GLN A 229 -21.53 -1.44 4.20
C GLN A 229 -22.03 -2.82 3.75
N GLY A 230 -21.94 -3.12 2.46
CA GLY A 230 -22.33 -4.42 1.91
C GLY A 230 -21.48 -5.56 2.44
N LEU A 231 -20.14 -5.38 2.47
CA LEU A 231 -19.21 -6.36 3.03
C LEU A 231 -19.52 -6.65 4.50
N MET A 232 -19.69 -5.63 5.31
CA MET A 232 -19.91 -5.79 6.75
C MET A 232 -21.25 -6.41 7.09
N LYS A 233 -22.30 -6.19 6.29
CA LYS A 233 -23.58 -6.91 6.43
C LYS A 233 -23.41 -8.42 6.22
N ALA A 234 -22.74 -8.81 5.15
CA ALA A 234 -22.49 -10.23 4.86
C ALA A 234 -21.58 -10.87 5.91
N TYR A 235 -20.57 -10.14 6.36
CA TYR A 235 -19.67 -10.65 7.39
C TYR A 235 -20.37 -10.80 8.74
N ALA A 236 -21.23 -9.86 9.16
CA ALA A 236 -22.04 -9.98 10.38
C ALA A 236 -22.95 -11.21 10.35
N ALA A 237 -23.61 -11.46 9.23
CA ALA A 237 -24.45 -12.66 9.07
C ALA A 237 -23.63 -13.94 9.23
N LEU A 238 -22.47 -14.03 8.55
CA LEU A 238 -21.58 -15.19 8.65
C LEU A 238 -21.08 -15.42 10.09
N ILE A 239 -20.67 -14.35 10.79
CA ILE A 239 -20.23 -14.46 12.20
C ILE A 239 -21.32 -15.11 13.05
N VAL A 240 -22.56 -14.61 12.95
CA VAL A 240 -23.69 -15.13 13.75
C VAL A 240 -24.00 -16.58 13.39
N ASP A 241 -24.00 -16.93 12.11
CA ASP A 241 -24.25 -18.31 11.66
C ASP A 241 -23.16 -19.27 12.16
N LEU A 242 -21.89 -18.87 12.14
CA LEU A 242 -20.79 -19.67 12.68
C LEU A 242 -20.90 -19.82 14.20
N CYS A 243 -21.22 -18.77 14.94
CA CYS A 243 -21.45 -18.88 16.39
C CYS A 243 -22.53 -19.93 16.71
N LYS A 244 -23.64 -19.96 15.96
CA LYS A 244 -24.67 -20.97 16.11
C LYS A 244 -24.19 -22.36 15.74
N ALA A 245 -23.51 -22.50 14.60
CA ALA A 245 -23.00 -23.79 14.10
C ALA A 245 -21.95 -24.42 15.04
N TRP A 246 -21.30 -23.61 15.86
CA TRP A 246 -20.28 -24.00 16.83
C TRP A 246 -20.79 -24.02 18.27
N GLY A 247 -22.08 -24.30 18.47
CA GLY A 247 -22.67 -24.51 19.80
C GLY A 247 -22.68 -23.28 20.70
N GLY A 248 -22.76 -22.10 20.14
CA GLY A 248 -22.78 -20.84 20.90
C GLY A 248 -21.37 -20.27 21.18
N TRP A 249 -20.35 -20.76 20.50
CA TRP A 249 -19.02 -20.15 20.58
C TRP A 249 -19.10 -18.65 20.29
N GLN A 250 -18.27 -17.86 20.99
CA GLN A 250 -18.20 -16.41 20.82
C GLN A 250 -16.77 -15.99 20.50
N PRO A 251 -16.53 -15.20 19.44
CA PRO A 251 -15.21 -14.66 19.16
C PRO A 251 -14.80 -13.65 20.23
N LYS A 252 -13.55 -13.70 20.64
CA LYS A 252 -12.89 -12.68 21.46
C LYS A 252 -12.51 -11.46 20.63
N GLU A 253 -12.29 -11.68 19.33
CA GLU A 253 -11.83 -10.68 18.37
C GLU A 253 -12.48 -10.87 17.00
N ILE A 254 -12.73 -9.76 16.33
CA ILE A 254 -13.21 -9.70 14.95
C ILE A 254 -12.31 -8.76 14.18
N ASP A 255 -11.67 -9.26 13.12
CA ASP A 255 -10.82 -8.47 12.27
C ASP A 255 -11.53 -8.16 10.94
N ILE A 256 -11.55 -6.92 10.54
CA ILE A 256 -12.18 -6.45 9.30
C ILE A 256 -11.16 -6.09 8.22
N GLY A 257 -9.86 -6.35 8.49
CA GLY A 257 -8.78 -6.12 7.54
C GLY A 257 -8.51 -4.65 7.24
N GLY A 258 -7.87 -4.45 6.11
CA GLY A 258 -7.57 -3.15 5.55
C GLY A 258 -8.21 -2.95 4.17
N GLY A 259 -7.54 -2.17 3.31
CA GLY A 259 -7.98 -1.93 1.93
C GLY A 259 -8.69 -0.59 1.72
N TYR A 260 -8.63 0.30 2.70
CA TYR A 260 -9.10 1.68 2.58
C TYR A 260 -8.21 2.45 1.61
N ALA A 261 -8.82 3.23 0.70
CA ALA A 261 -8.08 4.11 -0.19
C ALA A 261 -7.51 5.30 0.57
N ILE A 262 -6.40 5.85 0.11
CA ILE A 262 -5.88 7.11 0.64
C ILE A 262 -6.80 8.26 0.25
N TYR A 263 -6.73 9.34 1.01
CA TYR A 263 -7.58 10.51 0.82
C TYR A 263 -7.46 11.10 -0.59
N ARG A 264 -6.25 11.21 -1.09
CA ARG A 264 -5.92 11.54 -2.47
C ARG A 264 -5.83 10.24 -3.25
N ASP A 265 -6.93 9.77 -3.85
CA ASP A 265 -6.97 8.48 -4.56
C ASP A 265 -5.85 8.42 -5.63
N PRO A 266 -4.80 7.60 -5.42
CA PRO A 266 -3.70 7.48 -6.36
C PRO A 266 -4.10 6.71 -7.61
N HIS A 267 -5.19 5.95 -7.55
CA HIS A 267 -5.75 5.31 -8.72
C HIS A 267 -6.58 6.36 -9.45
N ASN A 268 -5.96 7.04 -10.38
CA ASN A 268 -6.70 7.81 -11.35
C ASN A 268 -7.55 6.84 -12.20
N LYS A 269 -8.66 6.37 -11.61
CA LYS A 269 -9.60 5.46 -12.25
C LYS A 269 -10.13 6.02 -13.56
N LEU A 270 -10.22 7.35 -13.67
CA LEU A 270 -10.51 8.04 -14.91
C LEU A 270 -9.35 7.91 -15.91
N GLY A 271 -8.10 7.95 -15.45
CA GLY A 271 -6.93 7.75 -16.29
C GLY A 271 -6.86 6.34 -16.86
N LEU A 272 -7.11 5.30 -16.06
CA LEU A 272 -7.17 3.91 -16.55
C LEU A 272 -8.33 3.68 -17.52
N ARG A 273 -9.52 4.22 -17.25
CA ARG A 273 -10.66 4.20 -18.15
C ARG A 273 -10.35 4.94 -19.44
N LYS A 274 -9.66 6.06 -19.35
CA LYS A 274 -9.16 6.85 -20.47
C LYS A 274 -8.13 6.06 -21.26
N ASP A 275 -7.14 5.40 -20.59
CA ASP A 275 -6.13 4.55 -21.24
C ASP A 275 -6.75 3.38 -22.02
N VAL A 276 -7.78 2.73 -21.48
CA VAL A 276 -8.51 1.65 -22.17
C VAL A 276 -9.28 2.18 -23.38
N VAL A 277 -9.99 3.28 -23.22
CA VAL A 277 -10.71 3.95 -24.31
C VAL A 277 -9.72 4.47 -25.36
N GLU A 278 -8.60 5.05 -24.94
CA GLU A 278 -7.51 5.49 -25.80
C GLU A 278 -6.96 4.34 -26.63
N THR A 279 -6.67 3.20 -26.01
CA THR A 279 -6.16 2.02 -26.73
C THR A 279 -7.16 1.49 -27.75
N TRP A 280 -8.45 1.44 -27.42
CA TRP A 280 -9.48 0.97 -28.31
C TRP A 280 -9.85 1.94 -29.44
N LEU A 281 -9.79 3.25 -29.19
CA LEU A 281 -10.10 4.29 -30.18
C LEU A 281 -8.88 4.70 -30.99
N THR A 282 -7.69 4.72 -30.39
CA THR A 282 -6.47 5.12 -31.10
C THR A 282 -5.99 4.06 -32.08
N TRP A 283 -6.23 2.77 -31.81
CA TRP A 283 -5.78 1.72 -32.73
C TRP A 283 -6.45 1.80 -34.12
N PRO A 284 -7.78 1.88 -34.26
CA PRO A 284 -8.41 2.11 -35.55
C PRO A 284 -8.00 3.44 -36.17
N LEU A 285 -7.91 4.49 -35.39
CA LEU A 285 -7.49 5.82 -35.81
C LEU A 285 -6.06 5.79 -36.37
N LEU A 286 -5.14 5.08 -35.72
CA LEU A 286 -3.78 4.87 -36.19
C LEU A 286 -3.73 4.16 -37.56
N GLN A 287 -4.62 3.19 -37.79
CA GLN A 287 -4.69 2.50 -39.09
C GLN A 287 -5.13 3.47 -40.21
N VAL A 288 -6.12 4.32 -39.93
CA VAL A 288 -6.55 5.37 -40.89
C VAL A 288 -5.44 6.41 -41.09
N MET A 289 -4.76 6.81 -40.00
CA MET A 289 -3.69 7.80 -40.08
C MET A 289 -2.45 7.31 -40.84
N ARG A 290 -2.27 6.00 -41.05
CA ARG A 290 -1.21 5.45 -41.95
C ARG A 290 -1.33 5.94 -43.39
N LEU A 291 -2.53 6.32 -43.81
CA LEU A 291 -2.78 6.86 -45.15
C LEU A 291 -2.31 8.33 -45.28
N LEU A 292 -2.03 9.01 -44.18
CA LEU A 292 -1.56 10.39 -44.20
C LEU A 292 -0.03 10.49 -44.40
N LYS A 293 0.40 11.59 -45.04
CA LYS A 293 1.83 11.91 -45.14
C LYS A 293 2.47 11.97 -43.73
N PRO A 294 3.69 11.47 -43.53
CA PRO A 294 4.31 11.35 -42.22
C PRO A 294 4.25 12.63 -41.38
N GLY A 295 4.58 13.79 -41.90
CA GLY A 295 4.55 15.05 -41.16
C GLY A 295 3.16 15.45 -40.65
N LEU A 296 2.12 15.25 -41.46
CA LEU A 296 0.74 15.51 -41.03
C LEU A 296 0.27 14.50 -39.97
N ARG A 297 0.62 13.24 -40.17
CA ARG A 297 0.35 12.16 -39.19
C ARG A 297 0.93 12.47 -37.82
N TYR A 298 2.20 12.81 -37.72
CA TYR A 298 2.85 13.11 -36.48
C TYR A 298 2.27 14.33 -35.77
N ARG A 299 1.95 15.41 -36.55
CA ARG A 299 1.30 16.61 -35.96
C ARG A 299 -0.08 16.30 -35.37
N LEU A 300 -0.90 15.52 -36.08
CA LEU A 300 -2.22 15.11 -35.61
C LEU A 300 -2.10 14.20 -34.37
N MET A 301 -1.20 13.21 -34.41
CA MET A 301 -0.93 12.36 -33.24
C MET A 301 -0.47 13.15 -32.04
N GLY A 302 0.44 14.09 -32.20
CA GLY A 302 0.89 14.96 -31.11
C GLY A 302 -0.28 15.72 -30.46
N LYS A 303 -1.17 16.32 -31.26
CA LYS A 303 -2.37 17.00 -30.76
C LYS A 303 -3.31 16.06 -30.02
N ILE A 304 -3.55 14.87 -30.55
CA ILE A 304 -4.41 13.87 -29.92
C ILE A 304 -3.81 13.43 -28.59
N LEU A 305 -2.54 13.06 -28.56
CA LEU A 305 -1.86 12.63 -27.33
C LEU A 305 -1.82 13.75 -26.26
N HIS A 306 -1.62 15.00 -26.67
CA HIS A 306 -1.71 16.15 -25.77
C HIS A 306 -3.13 16.39 -25.23
N SER A 307 -4.18 16.08 -26.02
CA SER A 307 -5.56 16.20 -25.52
C SER A 307 -5.94 15.16 -24.47
N PHE A 308 -5.16 14.08 -24.39
CA PHE A 308 -5.31 13.01 -23.40
C PHE A 308 -4.39 13.18 -22.20
N ALA A 309 -3.75 14.35 -22.04
CA ALA A 309 -2.89 14.61 -20.89
C ALA A 309 -3.59 14.30 -19.58
N LYS A 310 -2.88 13.55 -18.74
CA LYS A 310 -3.40 13.16 -17.43
C LYS A 310 -3.36 14.36 -16.50
N GLU A 311 -4.50 14.66 -15.90
CA GLU A 311 -4.57 15.57 -14.76
C GLU A 311 -4.78 14.75 -13.50
N PRO A 312 -4.23 15.20 -12.36
CA PRO A 312 -4.47 14.55 -11.09
C PRO A 312 -5.98 14.42 -10.85
N ASN A 313 -6.42 13.26 -10.41
CA ASN A 313 -7.83 13.05 -10.09
C ASN A 313 -8.21 13.93 -8.90
N SER A 314 -9.17 14.83 -9.11
CA SER A 314 -9.72 15.64 -8.03
C SER A 314 -10.70 14.89 -7.12
N LYS A 315 -11.00 13.63 -7.42
CA LYS A 315 -11.82 12.79 -6.55
C LYS A 315 -11.06 12.44 -5.29
N ILE A 316 -11.59 12.91 -4.20
CA ILE A 316 -11.14 12.59 -2.85
C ILE A 316 -11.80 11.27 -2.42
N ALA A 317 -11.02 10.36 -1.86
CA ALA A 317 -11.55 9.15 -1.23
C ALA A 317 -12.33 9.53 0.05
N PRO A 318 -13.19 8.64 0.57
CA PRO A 318 -13.84 8.85 1.85
C PRO A 318 -12.82 9.13 2.95
N THR A 319 -13.21 9.97 3.89
CA THR A 319 -12.43 10.24 5.10
C THR A 319 -12.35 9.00 6.01
N ILE A 320 -11.42 8.99 6.97
CA ILE A 320 -11.32 7.92 7.97
C ILE A 320 -12.63 7.79 8.75
N GLU A 321 -13.30 8.91 9.05
CA GLU A 321 -14.60 8.95 9.70
C GLU A 321 -15.69 8.24 8.88
N GLU A 322 -15.71 8.48 7.57
CA GLU A 322 -16.68 7.82 6.67
C GLU A 322 -16.41 6.32 6.54
N TYR A 323 -15.13 5.92 6.50
CA TYR A 323 -14.75 4.50 6.52
C TYR A 323 -15.12 3.83 7.84
N ALA A 324 -14.81 4.42 8.97
CA ALA A 324 -15.13 3.87 10.29
C ALA A 324 -16.64 3.68 10.45
N ARG A 325 -17.45 4.67 10.05
CA ARG A 325 -18.91 4.59 10.05
C ARG A 325 -19.43 3.49 9.12
N ALA A 326 -18.85 3.39 7.91
CA ALA A 326 -19.29 2.42 6.90
C ALA A 326 -18.87 0.98 7.24
N ALA A 327 -17.69 0.79 7.81
CA ALA A 327 -17.15 -0.51 8.18
C ALA A 327 -17.54 -0.87 9.64
N ALA A 328 -16.84 -0.34 10.63
CA ALA A 328 -17.08 -0.68 12.04
C ALA A 328 -18.52 -0.41 12.50
N GLY A 329 -19.05 0.79 12.16
CA GLY A 329 -20.41 1.16 12.55
C GLY A 329 -21.50 0.29 11.90
N THR A 330 -21.28 -0.16 10.66
CA THR A 330 -22.22 -1.10 10.03
C THR A 330 -22.11 -2.48 10.67
N LEU A 331 -20.89 -2.99 10.87
CA LEU A 331 -20.69 -4.29 11.51
C LEU A 331 -21.34 -4.34 12.89
N HIS A 332 -21.05 -3.36 13.74
CA HIS A 332 -21.63 -3.23 15.08
C HIS A 332 -23.17 -3.24 15.05
N ARG A 333 -23.77 -2.41 14.21
CA ARG A 333 -25.23 -2.32 14.08
C ARG A 333 -25.85 -3.63 13.59
N GLU A 334 -25.27 -4.26 12.57
CA GLU A 334 -25.84 -5.50 12.01
C GLU A 334 -25.68 -6.69 12.97
N LEU A 335 -24.57 -6.82 13.69
CA LEU A 335 -24.38 -7.82 14.73
C LEU A 335 -25.45 -7.68 15.84
N ASN A 336 -25.65 -6.45 16.33
CA ASN A 336 -26.69 -6.19 17.35
C ASN A 336 -28.11 -6.50 16.84
N LYS A 337 -28.45 -6.17 15.60
CA LYS A 337 -29.72 -6.55 14.98
C LYS A 337 -29.95 -8.06 14.93
N LEU A 338 -28.87 -8.82 14.71
CA LEU A 338 -28.91 -10.29 14.68
C LEU A 338 -28.84 -10.92 16.07
N GLY A 339 -28.87 -10.13 17.15
CA GLY A 339 -28.88 -10.59 18.53
C GLY A 339 -27.49 -11.01 19.04
N PHE A 340 -26.41 -10.64 18.35
CA PHE A 340 -25.06 -10.91 18.80
C PHE A 340 -24.62 -9.87 19.83
N ASN A 341 -24.00 -10.33 20.93
CA ASN A 341 -23.49 -9.44 21.98
C ASN A 341 -22.05 -9.01 21.65
N THR A 342 -21.86 -7.74 21.32
CA THR A 342 -20.55 -7.16 21.00
C THR A 342 -19.71 -6.78 22.21
N ARG A 343 -20.25 -6.88 23.44
CA ARG A 343 -19.52 -6.48 24.66
C ARG A 343 -18.26 -7.30 24.87
N GLY A 344 -17.15 -6.60 25.03
CA GLY A 344 -15.85 -7.20 25.29
C GLY A 344 -15.18 -7.83 24.07
N VAL A 345 -15.82 -7.78 22.89
CA VAL A 345 -15.21 -8.23 21.64
C VAL A 345 -14.26 -7.16 21.12
N THR A 346 -13.02 -7.54 20.86
CA THR A 346 -12.02 -6.64 20.26
C THR A 346 -12.28 -6.52 18.76
N LEU A 347 -12.40 -5.29 18.25
CA LEU A 347 -12.35 -5.03 16.81
C LEU A 347 -10.92 -4.81 16.39
N GLN A 348 -10.50 -5.43 15.29
CA GLN A 348 -9.18 -5.25 14.70
C GLN A 348 -9.30 -4.67 13.28
N ILE A 349 -8.35 -3.80 12.93
CA ILE A 349 -8.23 -3.21 11.60
C ILE A 349 -6.78 -3.29 11.14
N GLU A 350 -6.55 -3.52 9.82
CA GLU A 350 -5.24 -3.71 9.22
C GLU A 350 -4.94 -2.60 8.17
N PRO A 351 -4.88 -1.31 8.56
CA PRO A 351 -4.63 -0.25 7.61
C PRO A 351 -3.22 -0.36 7.02
N GLY A 352 -3.13 -0.26 5.70
CA GLY A 352 -1.87 -0.22 4.96
C GLY A 352 -1.68 1.15 4.30
N ARG A 353 -1.93 1.24 3.00
CA ARG A 353 -1.72 2.45 2.21
C ARG A 353 -2.31 3.73 2.85
N CYS A 354 -3.52 3.67 3.33
CA CYS A 354 -4.21 4.82 3.91
C CYS A 354 -3.55 5.33 5.21
N LEU A 355 -2.79 4.50 5.91
CA LEU A 355 -2.07 4.90 7.12
C LEU A 355 -0.70 5.49 6.78
N TYR A 356 0.00 4.91 5.80
CA TYR A 356 1.38 5.31 5.50
C TYR A 356 1.50 6.30 4.35
N GLY A 357 0.57 6.28 3.38
CA GLY A 357 0.74 6.93 2.07
C GLY A 357 1.22 8.37 2.17
N ASN A 358 0.45 9.22 2.84
CA ASN A 358 0.73 10.65 2.98
C ASN A 358 1.83 11.00 4.01
N THR A 359 2.43 10.00 4.66
CA THR A 359 3.54 10.24 5.59
C THR A 359 4.87 10.47 4.91
N GLY A 360 4.99 10.18 3.62
CA GLY A 360 6.26 10.24 2.91
C GLY A 360 6.17 10.86 1.52
N ILE A 361 7.27 11.46 1.13
CA ILE A 361 7.52 12.01 -0.21
C ILE A 361 8.79 11.40 -0.79
N HIS A 362 8.94 11.48 -2.12
CA HIS A 362 10.18 11.14 -2.79
C HIS A 362 10.69 12.36 -3.56
N LEU A 363 11.92 12.74 -3.30
CA LEU A 363 12.58 13.90 -3.90
C LEU A 363 13.56 13.43 -4.97
N ALA A 364 13.54 14.10 -6.13
CA ALA A 364 14.42 13.79 -7.23
C ALA A 364 14.88 15.08 -7.93
N ARG A 365 16.16 15.15 -8.28
CA ARG A 365 16.73 16.32 -8.97
C ARG A 365 16.53 16.20 -10.47
N VAL A 366 16.08 17.28 -11.10
CA VAL A 366 16.04 17.39 -12.56
C VAL A 366 17.47 17.45 -13.11
N LYS A 367 17.79 16.50 -13.96
CA LYS A 367 19.10 16.42 -14.62
C LYS A 367 19.10 17.14 -15.96
N LYS A 368 17.96 17.16 -16.64
CA LYS A 368 17.84 17.80 -17.94
C LYS A 368 16.38 18.03 -18.33
N PHE A 369 16.11 19.17 -18.92
CA PHE A 369 14.88 19.40 -19.69
C PHE A 369 15.18 19.23 -21.17
N LYS A 370 14.52 18.26 -21.82
CA LYS A 370 14.71 17.93 -23.22
C LYS A 370 13.46 18.27 -24.00
N GLN A 371 13.61 18.94 -25.14
CA GLN A 371 12.52 19.25 -26.05
C GLN A 371 12.85 18.80 -27.46
N GLN A 372 11.84 18.38 -28.19
CA GLN A 372 11.91 18.21 -29.64
C GLN A 372 10.71 18.93 -30.28
N THR A 373 10.90 19.44 -31.49
CA THR A 373 9.87 20.09 -32.30
C THR A 373 9.41 19.21 -33.44
N GLU A 374 10.31 18.47 -34.04
CA GLU A 374 10.06 17.59 -35.17
C GLU A 374 10.51 16.14 -34.85
N PRO A 375 9.87 15.12 -35.37
CA PRO A 375 8.71 15.13 -36.28
C PRO A 375 7.38 15.40 -35.55
N MET A 376 7.39 15.33 -34.23
CA MET A 376 6.27 15.58 -33.32
C MET A 376 6.77 16.37 -32.11
N PRO A 377 6.18 17.51 -31.76
CA PRO A 377 6.56 18.26 -30.58
C PRO A 377 6.40 17.40 -29.32
N TRP A 378 7.47 17.33 -28.51
CA TRP A 378 7.44 16.57 -27.25
C TRP A 378 8.49 17.11 -26.28
N SER A 379 8.20 17.01 -24.98
CA SER A 379 9.11 17.45 -23.93
C SER A 379 9.31 16.35 -22.89
N TRP A 380 10.49 16.30 -22.31
CA TRP A 380 10.84 15.36 -21.22
C TRP A 380 11.58 16.11 -20.11
N VAL A 381 11.17 15.84 -18.87
CA VAL A 381 11.89 16.19 -17.66
C VAL A 381 12.65 14.95 -17.20
N LEU A 382 13.95 14.91 -17.43
CA LEU A 382 14.82 13.81 -17.01
C LEU A 382 15.26 14.05 -15.57
N THR A 383 15.03 13.05 -14.70
CA THR A 383 15.37 13.11 -13.27
C THR A 383 16.43 12.07 -12.92
N ASP A 384 17.02 12.18 -11.73
CA ASP A 384 17.97 11.20 -11.20
C ASP A 384 17.29 10.03 -10.47
N THR A 385 15.98 9.98 -10.42
CA THR A 385 15.24 8.81 -9.93
C THR A 385 14.90 7.83 -11.06
N THR A 386 14.22 6.76 -10.72
CA THR A 386 13.73 5.76 -11.67
C THR A 386 12.39 5.19 -11.21
N TYR A 387 11.60 4.74 -12.16
CA TYR A 387 10.35 4.03 -11.88
C TYR A 387 10.57 2.78 -11.00
N PHE A 388 11.77 2.19 -11.05
CA PHE A 388 12.13 1.02 -10.25
C PHE A 388 12.41 1.31 -8.77
N PHE A 389 12.68 2.56 -8.40
CA PHE A 389 12.65 2.98 -6.99
C PHE A 389 11.22 3.20 -6.51
N LEU A 390 10.28 3.37 -7.44
CA LEU A 390 8.86 3.59 -7.22
C LEU A 390 8.03 2.36 -7.63
N ALA A 391 8.60 1.16 -7.44
CA ALA A 391 8.05 -0.09 -7.97
C ALA A 391 6.66 -0.44 -7.42
N GLY A 392 6.29 0.07 -6.25
CA GLY A 392 4.93 -0.03 -5.72
C GLY A 392 3.87 0.56 -6.67
N GLY A 393 4.23 1.58 -7.45
CA GLY A 393 3.37 2.14 -8.49
C GLY A 393 3.08 1.17 -9.64
N ILE A 394 4.03 0.28 -9.99
CA ILE A 394 3.86 -0.74 -11.03
C ILE A 394 2.76 -1.73 -10.66
N TYR A 395 2.83 -2.26 -9.44
CA TYR A 395 1.89 -3.28 -8.96
C TYR A 395 0.53 -2.71 -8.60
N GLU A 396 0.48 -1.42 -8.29
CA GLU A 396 -0.70 -0.76 -7.75
C GLU A 396 -1.35 0.21 -8.75
N TYR A 397 -0.79 0.37 -9.96
CA TYR A 397 -1.25 1.32 -10.99
C TYR A 397 -1.41 2.75 -10.44
N GLN A 398 -0.47 3.17 -9.61
CA GLN A 398 -0.54 4.44 -8.92
C GLN A 398 -0.20 5.61 -9.83
N PHE A 399 -1.06 6.63 -9.87
CA PHE A 399 -0.70 7.95 -10.39
C PHE A 399 -0.13 8.78 -9.25
N ASN A 400 1.14 9.14 -9.36
CA ASN A 400 1.81 9.92 -8.34
C ASN A 400 1.48 11.40 -8.50
N HIS A 401 0.91 12.02 -7.47
CA HIS A 401 0.85 13.47 -7.39
C HIS A 401 2.26 14.03 -7.20
N PHE A 402 2.50 15.23 -7.74
CA PHE A 402 3.83 15.82 -7.71
C PHE A 402 3.80 17.34 -7.59
N ILE A 403 4.89 17.90 -7.08
CA ILE A 403 5.16 19.32 -6.96
C ILE A 403 6.62 19.55 -7.35
N PHE A 404 6.94 20.65 -8.02
CA PHE A 404 8.33 21.11 -8.11
C PHE A 404 8.66 21.87 -6.82
N ALA A 405 9.47 21.26 -5.98
CA ALA A 405 9.68 21.64 -4.59
C ALA A 405 10.30 23.01 -4.38
N ASN A 406 11.09 23.48 -5.34
CA ASN A 406 11.69 24.83 -5.38
C ASN A 406 10.95 25.82 -6.30
N ARG A 407 9.72 25.46 -6.72
CA ARG A 407 8.90 26.22 -7.68
C ARG A 407 7.41 26.07 -7.41
N THR A 408 7.01 26.06 -6.15
CA THR A 408 5.63 25.76 -5.76
C THR A 408 4.61 26.78 -6.29
N ASP A 409 5.02 28.01 -6.55
CA ASP A 409 4.18 29.11 -7.03
C ASP A 409 4.12 29.20 -8.56
N ASP A 410 4.98 28.46 -9.27
CA ASP A 410 5.07 28.55 -10.71
C ASP A 410 3.87 27.91 -11.42
N LYS A 411 3.42 28.51 -12.51
CA LYS A 411 2.31 27.98 -13.32
C LYS A 411 2.77 26.78 -14.13
N GLN A 412 2.02 25.71 -14.07
CA GLN A 412 2.24 24.49 -14.84
C GLN A 412 1.68 24.67 -16.27
N THR A 413 2.50 25.10 -17.21
CA THR A 413 2.06 25.47 -18.58
C THR A 413 2.60 24.54 -19.67
N ILE A 414 3.66 23.78 -19.39
CA ILE A 414 4.36 22.96 -20.39
C ILE A 414 3.93 21.49 -20.25
N PHE A 415 3.61 20.85 -21.38
CA PHE A 415 3.39 19.41 -21.39
C PHE A 415 4.71 18.66 -21.50
N ALA A 416 4.94 17.71 -20.61
CA ALA A 416 6.12 16.87 -20.61
C ALA A 416 5.83 15.48 -20.05
N ASP A 417 6.65 14.52 -20.42
CA ASP A 417 6.83 13.29 -19.65
C ASP A 417 7.86 13.55 -18.56
N ILE A 418 7.58 13.17 -17.32
CA ILE A 418 8.59 13.05 -16.27
C ILE A 418 9.16 11.65 -16.36
N VAL A 419 10.47 11.56 -16.59
CA VAL A 419 11.16 10.30 -16.83
C VAL A 419 12.35 10.14 -15.89
N GLY A 420 12.65 8.90 -15.53
CA GLY A 420 13.85 8.54 -14.81
C GLY A 420 15.04 8.29 -15.74
N HIS A 421 16.10 7.69 -15.19
CA HIS A 421 17.36 7.48 -15.91
C HIS A 421 17.70 6.01 -16.18
N SER A 422 16.73 5.08 -15.97
CA SER A 422 16.94 3.69 -16.36
C SER A 422 16.71 3.45 -17.85
N CYS A 423 17.16 2.31 -18.38
CA CYS A 423 17.01 1.98 -19.80
C CYS A 423 15.60 1.53 -20.22
N TYR A 424 14.66 1.41 -19.29
CA TYR A 424 13.30 0.86 -19.53
C TYR A 424 12.33 1.85 -20.21
N GLY A 425 12.77 2.99 -20.72
CA GLY A 425 11.89 4.09 -21.13
C GLY A 425 11.38 4.95 -19.97
N ASP A 426 11.31 4.41 -18.79
CA ASP A 426 11.28 4.97 -17.44
C ASP A 426 10.35 6.19 -17.28
N ARG A 427 9.13 6.09 -17.84
CA ARG A 427 8.12 7.15 -17.77
C ARG A 427 7.41 7.09 -16.42
N ILE A 428 7.88 7.91 -15.48
CA ILE A 428 7.31 8.00 -14.12
C ILE A 428 5.93 8.65 -14.18
N LEU A 429 5.82 9.78 -14.88
CA LEU A 429 4.56 10.49 -15.09
C LEU A 429 4.43 10.85 -16.56
N PRO A 430 3.60 10.14 -17.34
CA PRO A 430 3.40 10.44 -18.73
C PRO A 430 2.46 11.63 -18.92
N GLN A 431 2.84 12.56 -19.80
CA GLN A 431 1.98 13.63 -20.31
C GLN A 431 1.33 14.48 -19.20
N VAL A 432 2.15 15.04 -18.33
CA VAL A 432 1.70 15.94 -17.25
C VAL A 432 2.03 17.40 -17.58
N ARG A 433 1.36 18.32 -16.91
CA ARG A 433 1.72 19.74 -16.97
C ARG A 433 2.80 20.03 -15.95
N VAL A 434 3.85 20.72 -16.39
CA VAL A 434 4.97 21.13 -15.57
C VAL A 434 5.22 22.66 -15.73
N PRO A 435 5.86 23.31 -14.75
CA PRO A 435 6.34 24.68 -14.94
C PRO A 435 7.50 24.72 -15.96
N GLU A 436 8.07 25.90 -16.17
CA GLU A 436 9.31 26.03 -16.93
C GLU A 436 10.49 25.47 -16.11
N VAL A 437 10.75 24.19 -16.28
CA VAL A 437 11.72 23.40 -15.48
C VAL A 437 13.14 23.65 -15.94
N LYS A 438 14.10 23.73 -15.00
CA LYS A 438 15.52 23.86 -15.24
C LYS A 438 16.31 22.69 -14.63
N GLU A 439 17.51 22.49 -15.12
CA GLU A 439 18.46 21.57 -14.47
C GLU A 439 18.73 22.03 -13.03
N GLY A 440 18.72 21.09 -12.11
CA GLY A 440 18.84 21.34 -10.68
C GLY A 440 17.52 21.54 -9.94
N ASP A 441 16.40 21.78 -10.63
CA ASP A 441 15.07 21.83 -9.98
C ASP A 441 14.76 20.52 -9.27
N ILE A 442 13.93 20.56 -8.23
CA ILE A 442 13.60 19.40 -7.40
C ILE A 442 12.16 19.02 -7.62
N LEU A 443 11.95 17.78 -8.07
CA LEU A 443 10.66 17.14 -8.14
C LEU A 443 10.36 16.45 -6.82
N ALA A 444 9.22 16.72 -6.20
CA ALA A 444 8.66 15.98 -5.09
C ALA A 444 7.47 15.14 -5.57
N LEU A 445 7.54 13.83 -5.42
CA LEU A 445 6.43 12.91 -5.61
C LEU A 445 5.76 12.67 -4.26
N LEU A 446 4.43 12.75 -4.21
CA LEU A 446 3.65 12.66 -2.98
C LEU A 446 3.10 11.25 -2.78
N ASP A 447 2.62 10.93 -1.55
CA ASP A 447 2.06 9.64 -1.17
C ASP A 447 3.06 8.47 -1.28
N MET A 448 4.32 8.75 -1.02
CA MET A 448 5.40 7.76 -1.12
C MET A 448 5.62 6.92 0.14
N GLY A 449 4.80 7.12 1.19
CA GLY A 449 4.93 6.42 2.47
C GLY A 449 4.63 4.94 2.43
N ALA A 450 3.91 4.45 1.42
CA ALA A 450 3.45 3.07 1.33
C ALA A 450 3.90 2.38 0.05
N TYR A 451 4.47 1.19 0.18
CA TYR A 451 4.88 0.26 -0.90
C TYR A 451 6.00 0.75 -1.83
N GLN A 452 6.45 1.98 -1.76
CA GLN A 452 7.44 2.53 -2.70
C GLN A 452 8.87 2.14 -2.30
N GLU A 453 9.41 2.72 -1.25
CA GLU A 453 10.77 2.47 -0.77
C GLU A 453 11.02 0.99 -0.48
N VAL A 454 10.08 0.33 0.18
CA VAL A 454 10.17 -1.10 0.55
C VAL A 454 10.08 -2.06 -0.65
N SER A 455 9.63 -1.59 -1.79
CA SER A 455 9.56 -2.36 -3.05
C SER A 455 10.60 -1.91 -4.07
N ALA A 456 11.46 -0.96 -3.74
CA ALA A 456 12.51 -0.47 -4.62
C ALA A 456 13.47 -1.60 -5.02
N SER A 457 13.87 -1.60 -6.30
CA SER A 457 14.76 -2.61 -6.86
C SER A 457 16.01 -1.98 -7.46
N ASN A 458 17.06 -2.79 -7.62
CA ASN A 458 18.33 -2.38 -8.23
C ASN A 458 18.34 -2.62 -9.76
N PHE A 459 17.24 -2.35 -10.47
CA PHE A 459 17.22 -2.46 -11.93
C PHE A 459 18.31 -1.58 -12.54
N ASN A 460 19.01 -2.04 -13.57
CA ASN A 460 20.22 -1.45 -14.13
C ASN A 460 21.41 -1.33 -13.14
N ALA A 461 21.43 -2.13 -12.07
CA ALA A 461 22.40 -2.06 -10.98
C ALA A 461 22.47 -0.67 -10.29
N LEU A 462 21.37 0.08 -10.30
CA LEU A 462 21.29 1.37 -9.64
C LEU A 462 21.18 1.18 -8.12
N PRO A 463 22.04 1.82 -7.31
CA PRO A 463 21.93 1.83 -5.86
C PRO A 463 20.64 2.51 -5.40
N ARG A 464 19.94 1.90 -4.44
CA ARG A 464 18.73 2.48 -3.86
C ARG A 464 19.03 3.72 -3.03
N PRO A 465 18.17 4.74 -3.06
CA PRO A 465 18.40 6.01 -2.38
C PRO A 465 18.31 5.89 -0.86
N ALA A 466 18.80 6.93 -0.17
CA ALA A 466 18.64 7.07 1.26
C ALA A 466 17.16 7.35 1.64
N THR A 467 16.86 7.07 2.91
CA THR A 467 15.57 7.39 3.52
C THR A 467 15.78 8.19 4.81
N LEU A 468 15.09 9.31 4.90
CA LEU A 468 15.08 10.18 6.07
C LEU A 468 13.78 10.05 6.85
N LEU A 469 13.89 10.30 8.14
CA LEU A 469 12.78 10.60 9.03
C LEU A 469 12.94 12.06 9.47
N VAL A 470 11.83 12.82 9.41
CA VAL A 470 11.81 14.21 9.91
C VAL A 470 10.81 14.34 11.04
N ASP A 471 11.16 15.18 12.04
CA ASP A 471 10.28 15.63 13.12
C ASP A 471 10.60 17.11 13.41
N GLY A 472 9.65 17.99 13.17
CA GLY A 472 9.89 19.43 13.19
C GLY A 472 11.00 19.83 12.21
N SER A 473 12.05 20.46 12.69
CA SER A 473 13.22 20.90 11.89
C SER A 473 14.37 19.88 11.83
N GLU A 474 14.23 18.74 12.49
CA GLU A 474 15.24 17.70 12.55
C GLU A 474 15.05 16.68 11.44
N ALA A 475 16.14 16.19 10.88
CA ALA A 475 16.16 15.18 9.83
C ALA A 475 17.27 14.16 10.09
N GLU A 476 16.88 12.88 10.20
CA GLU A 476 17.78 11.77 10.48
C GLU A 476 17.72 10.70 9.39
N VAL A 477 18.87 10.09 9.09
CA VAL A 477 18.95 8.96 8.15
C VAL A 477 18.47 7.69 8.85
N ILE A 478 17.34 7.13 8.42
CA ILE A 478 16.83 5.84 8.91
C ILE A 478 17.19 4.66 7.99
N ARG A 479 17.57 4.96 6.74
CA ARG A 479 18.23 4.05 5.81
C ARG A 479 19.28 4.83 5.02
N ARG A 480 20.52 4.38 5.05
CA ARG A 480 21.55 4.96 4.19
C ARG A 480 21.29 4.61 2.72
N ALA A 481 21.78 5.45 1.82
CA ALA A 481 21.85 5.07 0.41
C ALA A 481 22.73 3.82 0.25
N GLU A 482 22.40 2.98 -0.72
CA GLU A 482 23.28 1.89 -1.14
C GLU A 482 24.51 2.44 -1.86
N THR A 483 25.62 1.75 -1.72
CA THR A 483 26.78 1.89 -2.59
C THR A 483 26.68 0.91 -3.76
N ILE A 484 27.58 1.03 -4.74
CA ILE A 484 27.66 0.04 -5.83
C ILE A 484 28.01 -1.34 -5.27
N GLU A 485 28.88 -1.40 -4.26
CA GLU A 485 29.29 -2.64 -3.59
C GLU A 485 28.10 -3.32 -2.90
N ASP A 486 27.18 -2.55 -2.29
CA ASP A 486 25.97 -3.11 -1.68
C ASP A 486 25.11 -3.83 -2.73
N VAL A 487 25.02 -3.32 -3.96
CA VAL A 487 24.24 -3.93 -5.05
C VAL A 487 24.76 -5.33 -5.39
N PHE A 488 26.09 -5.51 -5.39
CA PHE A 488 26.76 -6.78 -5.75
C PHE A 488 27.15 -7.62 -4.53
N GLN A 489 26.75 -7.24 -3.32
CA GLN A 489 27.14 -7.93 -2.07
C GLN A 489 26.82 -9.45 -2.06
N ARG A 490 25.79 -9.86 -2.80
CA ARG A 490 25.36 -11.27 -2.86
C ARG A 490 26.03 -12.08 -3.97
N ASP A 491 26.83 -11.44 -4.83
CA ASP A 491 27.44 -12.09 -5.98
C ASP A 491 28.68 -12.87 -5.58
N ILE A 492 28.75 -14.10 -6.04
CA ILE A 492 29.86 -15.01 -5.80
C ILE A 492 30.43 -15.43 -7.15
N ILE A 493 31.71 -15.14 -7.39
CA ILE A 493 32.44 -15.65 -8.56
C ILE A 493 32.93 -17.06 -8.23
N PRO A 494 32.42 -18.11 -8.90
CA PRO A 494 32.91 -19.47 -8.71
C PRO A 494 34.41 -19.57 -9.02
N GLU A 495 35.15 -20.45 -8.27
CA GLU A 495 36.61 -20.58 -8.43
C GLU A 495 37.04 -20.86 -9.89
N ARG A 496 36.28 -21.62 -10.66
CA ARG A 496 36.56 -21.93 -12.06
C ARG A 496 36.52 -20.71 -13.01
N LEU A 497 35.87 -19.61 -12.58
CA LEU A 497 35.74 -18.35 -13.34
C LEU A 497 36.67 -17.25 -12.82
N LYS A 498 37.41 -17.51 -11.73
CA LYS A 498 38.47 -16.62 -11.29
C LYS A 498 39.61 -16.78 -12.26
N ASP A 499 39.98 -15.71 -13.00
CA ASP A 499 41.09 -15.72 -13.92
C ASP A 499 42.33 -16.23 -13.21
N LYS A 500 43.01 -17.20 -13.81
CA LYS A 500 44.42 -17.40 -13.52
C LYS A 500 45.08 -16.07 -13.84
N ALA A 501 45.61 -15.41 -12.81
CA ALA A 501 46.26 -14.11 -12.97
C ALA A 501 47.06 -14.08 -14.28
N VAL A 502 46.60 -13.27 -15.22
CA VAL A 502 47.43 -12.90 -16.38
C VAL A 502 48.54 -12.08 -15.76
N SER A 503 49.68 -12.73 -15.52
CA SER A 503 50.91 -12.03 -15.18
C SER A 503 51.28 -11.16 -16.37
N VAL A 504 50.99 -9.87 -16.27
CA VAL A 504 51.55 -8.84 -17.15
C VAL A 504 52.90 -8.42 -16.64
#